data_03be3842c13376dd2528a66c6dda7b19
#
_entry.id   03be3842c13376dd2528a66c6dda7b19
#
_cell.length_a   1.000
_cell.length_b   1.000
_cell.length_c   1.000
_cell.angle_alpha   90.00
_cell.angle_beta   90.00
_cell.angle_gamma   90.00
#
_symmetry.space_group_name_H-M   'P 1'
#
loop_
_entity.id
_entity.type
_entity.pdbx_description
1 polymer ?
#
loop_
_entity_poly.entity_id
_entity_poly.type
_entity_poly.pdbx_seq_one_letter_code
_entity_poly.pdbx_strand_id
1 'polypeptide(L)'
;MFERKNFENVWEGKMEPFKIVGDVYFVGSFAASTHIIDTGDGLILIDPGYIETLHLVVDSIYKMGFKPEDIQYIVNTHWHGDHTGATKALASLCGAKTLIGKNDAEKAACYFKADILLNDGDVLELGRTKMRFLETPGHTKGTVSLFFETEENGKTYRVGMFGGAGANTLVKEKFDYDNCREDYLNSVHRLLGEKVDVFIGNHVWNNNTEVFGEILRKTGENKFIDSSLWTNFLNFCEKRAISVAETDK
;
A
#
# COMPACT_ATOMS: atom_id res chain seq x y z
N MET A 1 10.88 11.68 -8.67
CA MET A 1 9.75 10.78 -8.91
C MET A 1 10.01 10.07 -10.21
N PHE A 2 9.83 8.77 -10.23
CA PHE A 2 10.11 7.97 -11.41
C PHE A 2 8.92 7.94 -12.35
N GLU A 3 9.21 7.78 -13.63
CA GLU A 3 8.21 7.70 -14.67
C GLU A 3 7.40 6.41 -14.52
N ARG A 4 6.07 6.52 -14.61
CA ARG A 4 5.18 5.35 -14.63
C ARG A 4 5.43 4.62 -15.94
N LYS A 5 5.94 3.39 -15.87
CA LYS A 5 6.00 2.51 -17.05
C LYS A 5 4.58 2.10 -17.44
N ASN A 6 4.26 2.23 -18.71
CA ASN A 6 3.01 1.72 -19.25
C ASN A 6 3.29 0.38 -19.93
N PHE A 7 2.48 -0.61 -19.57
CA PHE A 7 2.48 -1.94 -20.18
C PHE A 7 1.19 -2.11 -20.98
N GLU A 8 1.23 -2.85 -22.05
CA GLU A 8 0.03 -3.22 -22.80
C GLU A 8 -0.89 -4.08 -21.92
N ASN A 9 -0.27 -5.00 -21.18
CA ASN A 9 -0.94 -5.84 -20.20
C ASN A 9 -0.29 -5.69 -18.82
N VAL A 10 -1.08 -5.65 -17.76
CA VAL A 10 -0.59 -5.42 -16.37
C VAL A 10 0.36 -6.52 -15.89
N TRP A 11 0.24 -7.75 -16.38
CA TRP A 11 1.13 -8.87 -16.03
C TRP A 11 2.54 -8.78 -16.62
N GLU A 12 2.76 -7.93 -17.62
CA GLU A 12 4.11 -7.65 -18.18
C GLU A 12 4.99 -6.90 -17.17
N GLY A 13 4.35 -6.25 -16.18
CA GLY A 13 5.02 -5.56 -15.09
C GLY A 13 5.53 -6.49 -13.98
N LYS A 14 5.95 -7.72 -14.31
CA LYS A 14 6.56 -8.63 -13.33
C LYS A 14 7.79 -8.02 -12.69
N MET A 15 7.88 -8.17 -11.36
CA MET A 15 9.04 -7.78 -10.56
C MET A 15 9.55 -8.97 -9.74
N GLU A 16 10.86 -9.01 -9.47
CA GLU A 16 11.38 -10.00 -8.53
C GLU A 16 11.08 -9.54 -7.11
N PRO A 17 10.54 -10.43 -6.25
CA PRO A 17 10.24 -10.11 -4.87
C PRO A 17 11.52 -9.99 -4.05
N PHE A 18 11.44 -9.28 -2.92
CA PHE A 18 12.57 -9.12 -2.01
C PHE A 18 12.11 -8.71 -0.62
N LYS A 19 12.96 -8.99 0.37
CA LYS A 19 12.83 -8.48 1.73
C LYS A 19 13.24 -7.00 1.74
N ILE A 20 12.38 -6.13 2.28
CA ILE A 20 12.66 -4.69 2.41
C ILE A 20 13.48 -4.43 3.67
N VAL A 21 12.95 -4.78 4.83
CA VAL A 21 13.60 -4.64 6.15
C VAL A 21 12.83 -5.46 7.18
N GLY A 22 13.53 -6.06 8.15
CA GLY A 22 12.89 -6.82 9.22
C GLY A 22 11.93 -7.88 8.69
N ASP A 23 10.66 -7.71 8.96
CA ASP A 23 9.58 -8.63 8.60
C ASP A 23 8.78 -8.18 7.37
N VAL A 24 9.25 -7.15 6.64
CA VAL A 24 8.55 -6.51 5.53
C VAL A 24 9.09 -6.98 4.19
N TYR A 25 8.21 -7.47 3.31
CA TYR A 25 8.56 -8.01 2.00
C TYR A 25 7.72 -7.34 0.90
N PHE A 26 8.35 -7.06 -0.23
CA PHE A 26 7.68 -6.72 -1.47
C PHE A 26 7.44 -7.98 -2.30
N VAL A 27 6.17 -8.20 -2.67
CA VAL A 27 5.75 -9.37 -3.47
C VAL A 27 4.84 -8.98 -4.65
N GLY A 28 4.76 -7.68 -4.95
CA GLY A 28 3.87 -7.12 -5.97
C GLY A 28 4.43 -7.14 -7.37
N SER A 29 3.82 -6.30 -8.20
CA SER A 29 4.22 -6.05 -9.59
C SER A 29 4.47 -4.56 -9.81
N PHE A 30 4.90 -4.20 -11.03
CA PHE A 30 5.05 -2.79 -11.40
C PHE A 30 3.70 -2.05 -11.44
N ALA A 31 2.60 -2.77 -11.70
CA ALA A 31 1.26 -2.18 -11.80
C ALA A 31 0.72 -1.70 -10.45
N ALA A 32 0.95 -2.49 -9.38
CA ALA A 32 0.59 -2.15 -8.01
C ALA A 32 1.55 -2.83 -7.04
N SER A 33 1.87 -2.16 -5.93
CA SER A 33 2.70 -2.73 -4.89
C SER A 33 1.87 -3.63 -3.98
N THR A 34 2.35 -4.85 -3.77
CA THR A 34 1.83 -5.76 -2.76
C THR A 34 2.92 -6.03 -1.73
N HIS A 35 2.57 -5.96 -0.46
CA HIS A 35 3.52 -6.22 0.62
C HIS A 35 3.03 -7.36 1.52
N ILE A 36 3.98 -8.13 2.06
CA ILE A 36 3.75 -9.10 3.13
C ILE A 36 4.48 -8.63 4.38
N ILE A 37 3.82 -8.81 5.52
CA ILE A 37 4.40 -8.65 6.85
C ILE A 37 4.38 -10.03 7.52
N ASP A 38 5.56 -10.59 7.82
CA ASP A 38 5.70 -11.80 8.61
C ASP A 38 5.58 -11.48 10.09
N THR A 39 4.47 -11.84 10.70
CA THR A 39 4.18 -11.50 12.10
C THR A 39 4.72 -12.54 13.10
N GLY A 40 5.19 -13.68 12.61
CA GLY A 40 5.56 -14.85 13.41
C GLY A 40 4.39 -15.80 13.68
N ASP A 41 3.15 -15.30 13.69
CA ASP A 41 1.92 -16.08 13.90
C ASP A 41 1.03 -16.10 12.64
N GLY A 42 1.63 -15.89 11.47
CA GLY A 42 0.97 -15.80 10.17
C GLY A 42 1.37 -14.53 9.44
N LEU A 43 0.75 -14.29 8.29
CA LEU A 43 1.07 -13.19 7.41
C LEU A 43 -0.08 -12.16 7.35
N ILE A 44 0.29 -10.88 7.26
CA ILE A 44 -0.60 -9.81 6.82
C ILE A 44 -0.17 -9.45 5.39
N LEU A 45 -1.10 -9.48 4.44
CA LEU A 45 -0.88 -9.01 3.08
C LEU A 45 -1.57 -7.66 2.87
N ILE A 46 -0.88 -6.72 2.25
CA ILE A 46 -1.39 -5.38 1.93
C ILE A 46 -1.52 -5.27 0.41
N ASP A 47 -2.72 -4.91 -0.06
CA ASP A 47 -3.09 -4.67 -1.46
C ASP A 47 -2.70 -5.82 -2.40
N PRO A 48 -3.56 -6.82 -2.63
CA PRO A 48 -3.25 -7.97 -3.49
C PRO A 48 -3.14 -7.63 -4.98
N GLY A 49 -3.46 -6.40 -5.40
CA GLY A 49 -3.33 -5.97 -6.78
C GLY A 49 -4.51 -6.32 -7.68
N TYR A 50 -4.29 -6.24 -9.00
CA TYR A 50 -5.26 -6.66 -10.02
C TYR A 50 -5.48 -8.16 -10.00
N ILE A 51 -6.69 -8.62 -10.39
CA ILE A 51 -6.96 -10.06 -10.54
C ILE A 51 -6.02 -10.70 -11.58
N GLU A 52 -5.68 -9.99 -12.63
CA GLU A 52 -4.80 -10.44 -13.70
C GLU A 52 -3.34 -10.64 -13.24
N THR A 53 -2.93 -9.99 -12.15
CA THR A 53 -1.57 -10.11 -11.58
C THR A 53 -1.51 -11.07 -10.39
N LEU A 54 -2.62 -11.67 -9.96
CA LEU A 54 -2.67 -12.57 -8.80
C LEU A 54 -1.63 -13.70 -8.88
N HIS A 55 -1.46 -14.30 -10.06
CA HIS A 55 -0.48 -15.38 -10.28
C HIS A 55 0.97 -14.93 -10.02
N LEU A 56 1.31 -13.65 -10.29
CA LEU A 56 2.63 -13.07 -9.99
C LEU A 56 2.82 -12.89 -8.50
N VAL A 57 1.78 -12.43 -7.80
CA VAL A 57 1.80 -12.29 -6.33
C VAL A 57 1.99 -13.64 -5.66
N VAL A 58 1.23 -14.67 -6.07
CA VAL A 58 1.36 -16.03 -5.54
C VAL A 58 2.75 -16.62 -5.81
N ASP A 59 3.30 -16.49 -7.02
CA ASP A 59 4.67 -16.90 -7.34
C ASP A 59 5.70 -16.19 -6.44
N SER A 60 5.52 -14.89 -6.22
CA SER A 60 6.39 -14.08 -5.37
C SER A 60 6.33 -14.50 -3.89
N ILE A 61 5.14 -14.85 -3.38
CA ILE A 61 4.97 -15.38 -2.01
C ILE A 61 5.79 -16.66 -1.83
N TYR A 62 5.67 -17.63 -2.74
CA TYR A 62 6.46 -18.86 -2.69
C TYR A 62 7.97 -18.61 -2.83
N LYS A 63 8.40 -17.66 -3.68
CA LYS A 63 9.81 -17.28 -3.82
C LYS A 63 10.39 -16.68 -2.54
N MET A 64 9.59 -16.02 -1.72
CA MET A 64 10.01 -15.50 -0.41
C MET A 64 9.99 -16.56 0.69
N GLY A 65 9.62 -17.81 0.37
CA GLY A 65 9.59 -18.94 1.31
C GLY A 65 8.29 -19.04 2.10
N PHE A 66 7.28 -18.25 1.77
CA PHE A 66 5.96 -18.28 2.40
C PHE A 66 4.96 -19.10 1.58
N LYS A 67 3.80 -19.36 2.17
CA LYS A 67 2.67 -19.97 1.49
C LYS A 67 1.46 -19.06 1.56
N PRO A 68 0.62 -18.99 0.52
CA PRO A 68 -0.63 -18.22 0.58
C PRO A 68 -1.51 -18.60 1.77
N GLU A 69 -1.51 -19.87 2.18
CA GLU A 69 -2.31 -20.39 3.30
C GLU A 69 -1.87 -19.80 4.66
N ASP A 70 -0.67 -19.23 4.75
CA ASP A 70 -0.19 -18.56 5.97
C ASP A 70 -0.76 -17.15 6.13
N ILE A 71 -1.45 -16.60 5.10
CA ILE A 71 -2.06 -15.27 5.15
C ILE A 71 -3.32 -15.33 6.02
N GLN A 72 -3.31 -14.56 7.12
CA GLN A 72 -4.43 -14.44 8.05
C GLN A 72 -5.31 -13.23 7.74
N TYR A 73 -4.70 -12.15 7.21
CA TYR A 73 -5.39 -10.91 6.89
C TYR A 73 -4.94 -10.34 5.55
N ILE A 74 -5.91 -9.85 4.78
CA ILE A 74 -5.69 -9.05 3.56
C ILE A 74 -6.21 -7.64 3.85
N VAL A 75 -5.31 -6.68 3.96
CA VAL A 75 -5.60 -5.26 4.16
C VAL A 75 -5.66 -4.58 2.81
N ASN A 76 -6.76 -3.91 2.51
CA ASN A 76 -6.92 -3.10 1.30
C ASN A 76 -6.88 -1.62 1.69
N THR A 77 -5.95 -0.86 1.08
CA THR A 77 -5.76 0.55 1.40
C THR A 77 -6.93 1.42 0.95
N HIS A 78 -7.55 1.07 -0.19
CA HIS A 78 -8.73 1.72 -0.76
C HIS A 78 -9.41 0.83 -1.81
N TRP A 79 -10.58 1.23 -2.33
CA TRP A 79 -11.45 0.35 -3.15
C TRP A 79 -11.02 0.14 -4.61
N HIS A 80 -10.04 0.86 -5.17
CA HIS A 80 -9.69 0.75 -6.58
C HIS A 80 -9.19 -0.64 -6.97
N GLY A 81 -9.52 -1.07 -8.20
CA GLY A 81 -9.29 -2.43 -8.66
C GLY A 81 -7.82 -2.85 -8.78
N ASP A 82 -6.90 -1.89 -8.93
CA ASP A 82 -5.46 -2.12 -8.89
C ASP A 82 -4.92 -2.45 -7.49
N HIS A 83 -5.74 -2.28 -6.44
CA HIS A 83 -5.43 -2.66 -5.07
C HIS A 83 -6.30 -3.83 -4.59
N THR A 84 -7.57 -3.86 -4.99
CA THR A 84 -8.56 -4.79 -4.46
C THR A 84 -8.99 -5.91 -5.41
N GLY A 85 -8.61 -5.83 -6.68
CA GLY A 85 -9.11 -6.73 -7.73
C GLY A 85 -8.89 -8.21 -7.43
N ALA A 86 -7.75 -8.56 -6.83
CA ALA A 86 -7.42 -9.93 -6.48
C ALA A 86 -7.90 -10.37 -5.08
N THR A 87 -8.44 -9.46 -4.26
CA THR A 87 -8.78 -9.73 -2.84
C THR A 87 -9.67 -10.94 -2.67
N LYS A 88 -10.79 -11.01 -3.40
CA LYS A 88 -11.73 -12.13 -3.28
C LYS A 88 -11.10 -13.48 -3.64
N ALA A 89 -10.34 -13.52 -4.73
CA ALA A 89 -9.72 -14.74 -5.19
C ALA A 89 -8.63 -15.22 -4.22
N LEU A 90 -7.77 -14.29 -3.76
CA LEU A 90 -6.73 -14.62 -2.78
C LEU A 90 -7.33 -15.03 -1.43
N ALA A 91 -8.32 -14.32 -0.92
CA ALA A 91 -9.00 -14.68 0.32
C ALA A 91 -9.66 -16.07 0.24
N SER A 92 -10.25 -16.42 -0.91
CA SER A 92 -10.80 -17.76 -1.13
C SER A 92 -9.73 -18.85 -1.18
N LEU A 93 -8.51 -18.52 -1.64
CA LEU A 93 -7.39 -19.45 -1.70
C LEU A 93 -6.81 -19.72 -0.30
N CYS A 94 -6.65 -18.68 0.53
CA CYS A 94 -5.93 -18.76 1.81
C CYS A 94 -6.86 -18.81 3.05
N GLY A 95 -8.13 -18.48 2.92
CA GLY A 95 -9.06 -18.38 4.06
C GLY A 95 -8.88 -17.11 4.91
N ALA A 96 -8.09 -16.13 4.43
CA ALA A 96 -7.81 -14.90 5.14
C ALA A 96 -9.05 -14.01 5.33
N LYS A 97 -9.10 -13.25 6.44
CA LYS A 97 -10.07 -12.17 6.64
C LYS A 97 -9.64 -10.93 5.85
N THR A 98 -10.62 -10.26 5.26
CA THR A 98 -10.42 -9.08 4.42
C THR A 98 -10.80 -7.81 5.15
N LEU A 99 -9.96 -6.78 5.03
CA LEU A 99 -10.12 -5.46 5.68
C LEU A 99 -10.13 -4.35 4.64
N ILE A 100 -10.94 -3.32 4.88
CA ILE A 100 -10.95 -2.08 4.10
C ILE A 100 -11.50 -0.93 4.95
N GLY A 101 -11.15 0.31 4.63
CA GLY A 101 -11.76 1.48 5.25
C GLY A 101 -13.28 1.49 5.11
N LYS A 102 -13.99 1.76 6.20
CA LYS A 102 -15.47 1.68 6.28
C LYS A 102 -16.16 2.46 5.15
N ASN A 103 -15.62 3.64 4.83
CA ASN A 103 -16.23 4.54 3.84
C ASN A 103 -16.00 4.07 2.38
N ASP A 104 -15.15 3.07 2.14
CA ASP A 104 -14.93 2.45 0.84
C ASP A 104 -15.65 1.10 0.66
N ALA A 105 -16.24 0.54 1.74
CA ALA A 105 -16.80 -0.79 1.73
C ALA A 105 -17.92 -0.99 0.69
N GLU A 106 -18.77 0.01 0.47
CA GLU A 106 -19.85 -0.04 -0.49
C GLU A 106 -19.31 -0.11 -1.93
N LYS A 107 -18.30 0.69 -2.26
CA LYS A 107 -17.66 0.69 -3.59
C LYS A 107 -16.84 -0.58 -3.81
N ALA A 108 -16.14 -1.05 -2.79
CA ALA A 108 -15.37 -2.30 -2.84
C ALA A 108 -16.25 -3.55 -3.05
N ALA A 109 -17.55 -3.47 -2.78
CA ALA A 109 -18.48 -4.59 -2.93
C ALA A 109 -18.57 -5.14 -4.37
N CYS A 110 -18.14 -4.38 -5.38
CA CYS A 110 -17.99 -4.88 -6.75
C CYS A 110 -16.83 -5.90 -6.89
N TYR A 111 -15.85 -5.90 -5.99
CA TYR A 111 -14.72 -6.83 -5.98
C TYR A 111 -14.86 -7.87 -4.86
N PHE A 112 -15.15 -7.45 -3.63
CA PHE A 112 -15.28 -8.34 -2.47
C PHE A 112 -16.14 -7.69 -1.38
N LYS A 113 -16.68 -8.52 -0.49
CA LYS A 113 -17.32 -8.06 0.74
C LYS A 113 -16.32 -8.19 1.89
N ALA A 114 -15.96 -7.08 2.51
CA ALA A 114 -15.01 -7.07 3.61
C ALA A 114 -15.57 -7.74 4.87
N ASP A 115 -14.71 -8.47 5.58
CA ASP A 115 -15.03 -9.09 6.87
C ASP A 115 -14.91 -8.08 8.01
N ILE A 116 -13.98 -7.12 7.89
CA ILE A 116 -13.68 -6.12 8.90
C ILE A 116 -13.65 -4.74 8.24
N LEU A 117 -14.38 -3.80 8.83
CA LEU A 117 -14.40 -2.39 8.40
C LEU A 117 -13.51 -1.57 9.32
N LEU A 118 -12.50 -0.91 8.75
CA LEU A 118 -11.54 -0.10 9.47
C LEU A 118 -12.09 1.32 9.69
N ASN A 119 -11.92 1.82 10.91
CA ASN A 119 -12.17 3.21 11.29
C ASN A 119 -10.84 3.88 11.66
N ASP A 120 -10.87 5.19 11.82
CA ASP A 120 -9.71 5.98 12.22
C ASP A 120 -9.17 5.54 13.58
N GLY A 121 -7.87 5.27 13.64
CA GLY A 121 -7.18 4.85 14.87
C GLY A 121 -7.29 3.35 15.19
N ASP A 122 -8.02 2.54 14.40
CA ASP A 122 -8.09 1.10 14.61
C ASP A 122 -6.70 0.45 14.56
N VAL A 123 -6.53 -0.64 15.29
CA VAL A 123 -5.29 -1.41 15.37
C VAL A 123 -5.56 -2.87 15.08
N LEU A 124 -4.82 -3.45 14.13
CA LEU A 124 -4.77 -4.89 13.88
C LEU A 124 -3.55 -5.47 14.61
N GLU A 125 -3.78 -6.45 15.48
CA GLU A 125 -2.72 -7.19 16.14
C GLU A 125 -2.66 -8.63 15.64
N LEU A 126 -1.47 -9.07 15.21
CA LEU A 126 -1.18 -10.44 14.86
C LEU A 126 0.29 -10.73 15.20
N GLY A 127 0.55 -11.77 15.98
CA GLY A 127 1.91 -12.11 16.44
C GLY A 127 2.61 -10.91 17.07
N ARG A 128 3.80 -10.57 16.55
CA ARG A 128 4.59 -9.42 17.03
C ARG A 128 4.21 -8.08 16.38
N THR A 129 3.28 -8.08 15.42
CA THR A 129 2.92 -6.87 14.67
C THR A 129 1.67 -6.20 15.24
N LYS A 130 1.77 -4.88 15.47
CA LYS A 130 0.64 -3.98 15.78
C LYS A 130 0.57 -2.94 14.66
N MET A 131 -0.40 -3.10 13.77
CA MET A 131 -0.62 -2.23 12.63
C MET A 131 -1.75 -1.25 12.93
N ARG A 132 -1.43 0.04 13.04
CA ARG A 132 -2.38 1.13 13.27
C ARG A 132 -2.83 1.71 11.93
N PHE A 133 -4.12 2.00 11.81
CA PHE A 133 -4.73 2.60 10.64
C PHE A 133 -5.15 4.04 10.93
N LEU A 134 -4.93 4.92 9.96
CA LEU A 134 -5.47 6.27 9.95
C LEU A 134 -6.36 6.45 8.73
N GLU A 135 -7.57 6.96 8.90
CA GLU A 135 -8.36 7.44 7.78
C GLU A 135 -7.65 8.64 7.14
N THR A 136 -7.39 8.53 5.86
CA THR A 136 -6.72 9.56 5.04
C THR A 136 -7.49 9.77 3.75
N PRO A 137 -8.73 10.29 3.85
CA PRO A 137 -9.62 10.50 2.71
C PRO A 137 -9.03 11.50 1.71
N GLY A 138 -9.54 11.45 0.48
CA GLY A 138 -9.16 12.33 -0.62
C GLY A 138 -9.04 11.60 -1.94
N HIS A 139 -8.12 10.64 -2.05
CA HIS A 139 -8.02 9.77 -3.21
C HIS A 139 -9.29 8.92 -3.39
N THR A 140 -9.75 8.30 -2.30
CA THR A 140 -11.11 7.80 -2.10
C THR A 140 -11.60 8.25 -0.74
N LYS A 141 -12.91 8.12 -0.49
CA LYS A 141 -13.50 8.53 0.79
C LYS A 141 -13.06 7.66 1.96
N GLY A 142 -12.79 6.38 1.72
CA GLY A 142 -12.41 5.41 2.74
C GLY A 142 -10.94 4.99 2.69
N THR A 143 -10.08 5.77 2.02
CA THR A 143 -8.63 5.50 2.04
C THR A 143 -8.11 5.40 3.46
N VAL A 144 -7.33 4.35 3.74
CA VAL A 144 -6.60 4.18 5.00
C VAL A 144 -5.10 4.14 4.76
N SER A 145 -4.36 4.88 5.58
CA SER A 145 -2.90 4.79 5.71
C SER A 145 -2.56 3.91 6.89
N LEU A 146 -1.41 3.23 6.86
CA LEU A 146 -1.05 2.26 7.88
C LEU A 146 0.36 2.48 8.41
N PHE A 147 0.55 2.14 9.70
CA PHE A 147 1.80 2.33 10.43
C PHE A 147 2.02 1.16 11.38
N PHE A 148 3.24 0.64 11.40
CA PHE A 148 3.66 -0.42 12.30
C PHE A 148 5.18 -0.36 12.53
N GLU A 149 5.68 -1.16 13.45
CA GLU A 149 7.10 -1.29 13.69
C GLU A 149 7.61 -2.67 13.24
N THR A 150 8.86 -2.72 12.79
CA THR A 150 9.59 -3.94 12.50
C THR A 150 11.00 -3.84 13.07
N GLU A 151 11.62 -4.99 13.35
CA GLU A 151 12.97 -5.04 13.91
C GLU A 151 13.94 -5.73 12.94
N GLU A 152 15.13 -5.17 12.79
CA GLU A 152 16.22 -5.83 12.09
C GLU A 152 17.55 -5.53 12.80
N ASN A 153 18.32 -6.58 13.11
CA ASN A 153 19.62 -6.49 13.78
C ASN A 153 19.57 -5.69 15.11
N GLY A 154 18.50 -5.87 15.89
CA GLY A 154 18.33 -5.20 17.19
C GLY A 154 17.96 -3.72 17.08
N LYS A 155 17.59 -3.23 15.88
CA LYS A 155 17.12 -1.89 15.66
C LYS A 155 15.67 -1.92 15.19
N THR A 156 14.82 -1.13 15.85
CA THR A 156 13.41 -0.95 15.48
C THR A 156 13.27 0.15 14.43
N TYR A 157 12.45 -0.11 13.43
CA TYR A 157 12.10 0.80 12.35
C TYR A 157 10.60 1.01 12.28
N ARG A 158 10.17 2.27 12.18
CA ARG A 158 8.76 2.64 11.97
C ARG A 158 8.48 2.62 10.48
N VAL A 159 7.57 1.75 10.07
CA VAL A 159 7.12 1.60 8.68
C VAL A 159 5.83 2.37 8.48
N GLY A 160 5.70 3.06 7.36
CA GLY A 160 4.49 3.80 7.00
C GLY A 160 4.13 3.69 5.53
N MET A 161 2.83 3.72 5.24
CA MET A 161 2.26 3.76 3.89
C MET A 161 1.15 4.81 3.82
N PHE A 162 1.20 5.68 2.80
CA PHE A 162 0.06 6.50 2.40
C PHE A 162 -0.81 5.69 1.44
N GLY A 163 -1.97 5.23 1.91
CA GLY A 163 -2.80 4.26 1.18
C GLY A 163 -3.45 4.77 -0.10
N GLY A 164 -3.60 6.08 -0.27
CA GLY A 164 -4.21 6.68 -1.46
C GLY A 164 -3.51 7.95 -1.90
N ALA A 165 -2.27 7.82 -2.37
CA ALA A 165 -1.41 8.95 -2.72
C ALA A 165 -1.68 9.54 -4.12
N GLY A 166 -2.46 8.88 -4.97
CA GLY A 166 -2.74 9.31 -6.34
C GLY A 166 -3.60 10.58 -6.39
N ALA A 167 -3.13 11.63 -7.08
CA ALA A 167 -3.91 12.86 -7.31
C ALA A 167 -4.81 12.83 -8.55
N ASN A 168 -4.88 11.68 -9.24
CA ASN A 168 -5.69 11.51 -10.46
C ASN A 168 -7.21 11.60 -10.20
N THR A 169 -7.66 11.24 -9.00
CA THR A 169 -9.05 11.36 -8.57
C THR A 169 -9.40 12.76 -8.06
N LEU A 170 -8.42 13.66 -7.97
CA LEU A 170 -8.62 15.06 -7.60
C LEU A 170 -8.95 15.96 -8.79
N VAL A 171 -8.97 15.42 -10.00
CA VAL A 171 -9.50 16.09 -11.21
C VAL A 171 -11.02 16.07 -11.14
N LYS A 172 -11.68 17.19 -11.40
CA LYS A 172 -13.12 17.41 -11.16
C LYS A 172 -14.02 16.34 -11.79
N GLU A 173 -13.67 15.89 -13.00
CA GLU A 173 -14.42 14.84 -13.72
C GLU A 173 -14.26 13.44 -13.10
N LYS A 174 -13.31 13.27 -12.17
CA LYS A 174 -12.95 11.99 -11.53
C LYS A 174 -13.14 12.00 -10.01
N PHE A 175 -13.81 12.99 -9.47
CA PHE A 175 -14.06 13.04 -8.03
C PHE A 175 -14.74 11.77 -7.55
N ASP A 176 -14.16 11.15 -6.53
CA ASP A 176 -14.77 10.04 -5.84
C ASP A 176 -15.98 10.50 -5.00
N TYR A 177 -15.90 11.71 -4.46
CA TYR A 177 -16.93 12.39 -3.65
C TYR A 177 -16.64 13.90 -3.56
N ASP A 178 -17.63 14.67 -3.12
CA ASP A 178 -17.45 16.11 -2.84
C ASP A 178 -16.41 16.32 -1.72
N ASN A 179 -15.70 17.46 -1.75
CA ASN A 179 -14.61 17.83 -0.82
C ASN A 179 -13.34 16.97 -0.86
N CYS A 180 -13.20 16.03 -1.81
CA CYS A 180 -12.05 15.14 -1.89
C CYS A 180 -10.70 15.88 -1.94
N ARG A 181 -10.63 17.09 -2.50
CA ARG A 181 -9.39 17.90 -2.55
C ARG A 181 -9.00 18.44 -1.17
N GLU A 182 -9.96 18.97 -0.42
CA GLU A 182 -9.72 19.48 0.92
C GLU A 182 -9.32 18.34 1.85
N ASP A 183 -10.05 17.24 1.81
CA ASP A 183 -9.75 16.04 2.60
C ASP A 183 -8.37 15.48 2.27
N TYR A 184 -7.97 15.47 0.98
CA TYR A 184 -6.64 15.01 0.58
C TYR A 184 -5.52 15.88 1.19
N LEU A 185 -5.65 17.21 1.15
CA LEU A 185 -4.68 18.11 1.74
C LEU A 185 -4.62 17.95 3.27
N ASN A 186 -5.77 17.83 3.93
CA ASN A 186 -5.85 17.57 5.36
C ASN A 186 -5.19 16.23 5.72
N SER A 187 -5.39 15.20 4.90
CA SER A 187 -4.74 13.89 5.05
C SER A 187 -3.23 14.00 4.91
N VAL A 188 -2.73 14.70 3.91
CA VAL A 188 -1.28 14.93 3.73
C VAL A 188 -0.68 15.67 4.93
N HIS A 189 -1.34 16.74 5.41
CA HIS A 189 -0.88 17.49 6.59
C HIS A 189 -0.89 16.62 7.86
N ARG A 190 -1.90 15.79 8.03
CA ARG A 190 -1.95 14.80 9.14
C ARG A 190 -0.78 13.83 9.07
N LEU A 191 -0.51 13.28 7.88
CA LEU A 191 0.56 12.31 7.66
C LEU A 191 1.96 12.90 7.84
N LEU A 192 2.17 14.21 7.61
CA LEU A 192 3.43 14.90 7.90
C LEU A 192 3.77 14.90 9.40
N GLY A 193 2.79 14.71 10.28
CA GLY A 193 3.00 14.52 11.72
C GLY A 193 3.52 13.15 12.13
N GLU A 194 3.44 12.15 11.24
CA GLU A 194 3.88 10.77 11.52
C GLU A 194 5.37 10.60 11.27
N LYS A 195 6.04 9.92 12.20
CA LYS A 195 7.46 9.59 12.07
C LYS A 195 7.61 8.24 11.38
N VAL A 196 8.21 8.24 10.19
CA VAL A 196 8.43 7.04 9.37
C VAL A 196 9.92 6.92 9.06
N ASP A 197 10.51 5.78 9.35
CA ASP A 197 11.91 5.46 9.05
C ASP A 197 12.02 4.71 7.71
N VAL A 198 10.97 3.94 7.37
CA VAL A 198 10.86 3.16 6.13
C VAL A 198 9.50 3.42 5.50
N PHE A 199 9.52 4.12 4.37
CA PHE A 199 8.33 4.37 3.58
C PHE A 199 8.11 3.25 2.56
N ILE A 200 6.99 2.52 2.66
CA ILE A 200 6.53 1.56 1.66
C ILE A 200 5.40 2.19 0.83
N GLY A 201 5.56 2.17 -0.50
CA GLY A 201 4.59 2.78 -1.41
C GLY A 201 3.49 1.80 -1.82
N ASN A 202 2.26 2.28 -1.99
CA ASN A 202 1.19 1.48 -2.61
C ASN A 202 1.35 1.35 -4.14
N HIS A 203 2.24 2.12 -4.73
CA HIS A 203 2.76 1.96 -6.09
C HIS A 203 4.28 2.06 -6.08
N VAL A 204 4.94 1.32 -6.96
CA VAL A 204 6.41 1.24 -7.03
C VAL A 204 7.09 2.57 -7.32
N TRP A 205 6.41 3.49 -8.00
CA TRP A 205 6.93 4.83 -8.29
C TRP A 205 6.80 5.82 -7.13
N ASN A 206 6.08 5.50 -6.06
CA ASN A 206 5.94 6.38 -4.90
C ASN A 206 7.24 6.52 -4.11
N ASN A 207 7.98 5.43 -3.98
CA ASN A 207 9.20 5.35 -3.18
C ASN A 207 10.37 4.68 -3.91
N ASN A 208 10.33 4.61 -5.25
CA ASN A 208 11.38 3.99 -6.07
C ASN A 208 11.61 2.49 -5.82
N THR A 209 10.57 1.75 -5.48
CA THR A 209 10.65 0.33 -5.10
C THR A 209 11.48 -0.49 -6.09
N GLU A 210 11.32 -0.31 -7.42
CA GLU A 210 12.07 -1.04 -8.44
C GLU A 210 13.59 -0.81 -8.29
N VAL A 211 13.99 0.45 -8.27
CA VAL A 211 15.42 0.84 -8.23
C VAL A 211 16.04 0.45 -6.90
N PHE A 212 15.37 0.75 -5.78
CA PHE A 212 15.88 0.44 -4.45
C PHE A 212 15.95 -1.07 -4.20
N GLY A 213 14.95 -1.83 -4.68
CA GLY A 213 14.96 -3.29 -4.63
C GLY A 213 16.11 -3.89 -5.45
N GLU A 214 16.41 -3.32 -6.61
CA GLU A 214 17.55 -3.76 -7.43
C GLU A 214 18.90 -3.48 -6.74
N ILE A 215 19.08 -2.27 -6.17
CA ILE A 215 20.29 -1.91 -5.39
C ILE A 215 20.44 -2.86 -4.21
N LEU A 216 19.37 -3.05 -3.43
CA LEU A 216 19.41 -3.91 -2.25
C LEU A 216 19.82 -5.35 -2.60
N ARG A 217 19.23 -5.94 -3.64
CA ARG A 217 19.58 -7.31 -4.09
C ARG A 217 21.03 -7.43 -4.61
N LYS A 218 21.54 -6.39 -5.29
CA LYS A 218 22.87 -6.43 -5.90
C LYS A 218 23.99 -6.08 -4.95
N THR A 219 23.76 -5.16 -4.02
CA THR A 219 24.83 -4.54 -3.20
C THR A 219 24.66 -4.76 -1.70
N GLY A 220 23.47 -5.13 -1.24
CA GLY A 220 23.11 -5.15 0.18
C GLY A 220 22.81 -3.77 0.77
N GLU A 221 22.97 -2.68 0.00
CA GLU A 221 22.66 -1.33 0.47
C GLU A 221 21.15 -1.11 0.50
N ASN A 222 20.58 -0.79 1.67
CA ASN A 222 19.16 -0.59 1.84
C ASN A 222 18.77 0.89 1.76
N LYS A 223 18.35 1.34 0.57
CA LYS A 223 17.88 2.71 0.32
C LYS A 223 16.46 3.00 0.82
N PHE A 224 15.72 1.99 1.29
CA PHE A 224 14.40 2.19 1.89
C PHE A 224 14.47 2.80 3.29
N ILE A 225 15.63 2.65 3.97
CA ILE A 225 15.86 3.17 5.33
C ILE A 225 16.32 4.63 5.23
N ASP A 226 15.37 5.52 4.96
CA ASP A 226 15.60 6.96 4.87
C ASP A 226 14.31 7.70 5.21
N SER A 227 14.26 8.31 6.39
CA SER A 227 13.10 9.06 6.88
C SER A 227 12.75 10.29 6.04
N SER A 228 13.69 10.80 5.23
CA SER A 228 13.43 11.93 4.33
C SER A 228 12.51 11.55 3.17
N LEU A 229 12.47 10.27 2.76
CA LEU A 229 11.61 9.79 1.68
C LEU A 229 10.13 10.04 1.97
N TRP A 230 9.70 9.79 3.21
CA TRP A 230 8.32 10.03 3.65
C TRP A 230 7.92 11.49 3.50
N THR A 231 8.69 12.39 4.13
CA THR A 231 8.40 13.84 4.10
C THR A 231 8.48 14.40 2.68
N ASN A 232 9.49 13.99 1.90
CA ASN A 232 9.65 14.44 0.52
C ASN A 232 8.48 13.98 -0.37
N PHE A 233 8.00 12.75 -0.17
CA PHE A 233 6.87 12.22 -0.91
C PHE A 233 5.57 12.96 -0.55
N LEU A 234 5.29 13.20 0.73
CA LEU A 234 4.10 13.94 1.15
C LEU A 234 4.10 15.39 0.63
N ASN A 235 5.22 16.09 0.71
CA ASN A 235 5.37 17.44 0.14
C ASN A 235 5.15 17.45 -1.38
N PHE A 236 5.54 16.37 -2.06
CA PHE A 236 5.25 16.21 -3.49
C PHE A 236 3.75 15.99 -3.71
N CYS A 237 3.08 15.15 -2.91
CA CYS A 237 1.64 14.91 -2.99
C CYS A 237 0.85 16.21 -2.79
N GLU A 238 1.22 17.03 -1.82
CA GLU A 238 0.63 18.34 -1.57
C GLU A 238 0.73 19.26 -2.80
N LYS A 239 1.95 19.47 -3.31
CA LYS A 239 2.19 20.29 -4.50
C LYS A 239 1.39 19.83 -5.71
N ARG A 240 1.30 18.51 -5.90
CA ARG A 240 0.54 17.93 -7.01
C ARG A 240 -0.96 18.16 -6.87
N ALA A 241 -1.52 18.00 -5.66
CA ALA A 241 -2.93 18.27 -5.39
C ALA A 241 -3.30 19.73 -5.65
N ILE A 242 -2.45 20.67 -5.21
CA ILE A 242 -2.61 22.11 -5.47
C ILE A 242 -2.59 22.40 -6.97
N SER A 243 -1.60 21.85 -7.69
CA SER A 243 -1.46 22.02 -9.15
C SER A 243 -2.68 21.51 -9.92
N VAL A 244 -3.23 20.34 -9.54
CA VAL A 244 -4.45 19.79 -10.15
C VAL A 244 -5.64 20.74 -9.91
N ALA A 245 -5.79 21.29 -8.71
CA ALA A 245 -6.85 22.20 -8.39
C ALA A 245 -6.77 23.54 -9.15
N GLU A 246 -5.56 23.99 -9.49
CA GLU A 246 -5.33 25.20 -10.29
C GLU A 246 -5.64 25.01 -11.78
N THR A 247 -5.37 23.82 -12.32
CA THR A 247 -5.63 23.50 -13.74
C THR A 247 -7.10 23.23 -14.04
N ASP A 248 -7.92 22.95 -13.04
CA ASP A 248 -9.36 22.68 -13.15
C ASP A 248 -10.25 23.93 -12.98
N LYS A 249 -9.64 25.11 -12.99
CA LYS A 249 -10.38 26.39 -12.98
C LYS A 249 -10.72 26.80 -14.41
#